data_ab409e440e0963487882588b48cddd3b
#
_entry.id   ab409e440e0963487882588b48cddd3b
#
_cell.length_a   1.000
_cell.length_b   1.000
_cell.length_c   1.000
_cell.angle_alpha   90.00
_cell.angle_beta   90.00
_cell.angle_gamma   90.00
#
_symmetry.space_group_name_H-M   'P 1'
#
loop_
_entity.id
_entity.type
_entity.pdbx_description
1 polymer ?
#
loop_
_entity_poly.entity_id
_entity_poly.type
_entity_poly.pdbx_seq_one_letter_code
_entity_poly.pdbx_strand_id
1 'polypeptide(L)'
;MDSKESYGMYFEDYTEGALIKHWPGKTITESDNNLFCLLTMNTHPVHSDIEYCKTQKYKKILVVGTLVLSLSVGITVADISGKAIANLEYKSVKHLAPTFIGDTIYVSTKVVNVIFNSVISIGLIVPM
;
A
#
# COMPACT_ATOMS: atom_id res chain seq x y z
N MET A 1 -21.75 -15.04 11.89
CA MET A 1 -20.79 -13.94 12.19
C MET A 1 -21.12 -12.77 11.26
N ASP A 2 -21.34 -11.61 11.81
CA ASP A 2 -21.51 -10.40 10.98
C ASP A 2 -20.13 -9.94 10.49
N SER A 3 -19.93 -9.94 9.17
CA SER A 3 -18.68 -9.52 8.55
C SER A 3 -18.36 -8.03 8.82
N LYS A 4 -19.38 -7.22 9.10
CA LYS A 4 -19.22 -5.82 9.48
C LYS A 4 -18.57 -5.68 10.87
N GLU A 5 -18.86 -6.57 11.79
CA GLU A 5 -18.26 -6.57 13.13
C GLU A 5 -16.76 -6.89 13.09
N SER A 6 -16.35 -7.78 12.19
CA SER A 6 -14.95 -8.18 12.02
C SER A 6 -14.12 -7.25 11.11
N TYR A 7 -14.76 -6.24 10.49
CA TYR A 7 -14.10 -5.34 9.55
C TYR A 7 -13.36 -4.21 10.27
N GLY A 8 -12.03 -4.29 10.30
CA GLY A 8 -11.16 -3.35 10.99
C GLY A 8 -11.10 -3.56 12.51
N MET A 9 -10.25 -2.81 13.16
CA MET A 9 -9.98 -2.86 14.60
C MET A 9 -10.43 -1.58 15.28
N TYR A 10 -10.94 -1.72 16.52
CA TYR A 10 -11.09 -0.60 17.45
C TYR A 10 -9.75 -0.28 18.11
N PHE A 11 -9.65 0.88 18.74
CA PHE A 11 -8.44 1.31 19.43
C PHE A 11 -7.94 0.28 20.45
N GLU A 12 -8.88 -0.31 21.21
CA GLU A 12 -8.62 -1.28 22.28
C GLU A 12 -8.10 -2.63 21.78
N ASP A 13 -8.28 -2.92 20.49
CA ASP A 13 -7.85 -4.19 19.89
C ASP A 13 -6.35 -4.17 19.50
N TYR A 14 -5.71 -2.99 19.47
CA TYR A 14 -4.33 -2.88 19.08
C TYR A 14 -3.38 -3.24 20.22
N THR A 15 -2.40 -4.08 19.91
CA THR A 15 -1.30 -4.42 20.82
C THR A 15 0.01 -3.93 20.22
N GLU A 16 0.72 -3.08 20.95
CA GLU A 16 2.02 -2.56 20.52
C GLU A 16 3.02 -3.71 20.28
N GLY A 17 3.75 -3.63 19.17
CA GLY A 17 4.67 -4.67 18.72
C GLY A 17 4.03 -5.79 17.90
N ALA A 18 2.71 -5.90 17.84
CA ALA A 18 2.02 -6.91 17.05
C ALA A 18 2.39 -6.81 15.56
N LEU A 19 2.60 -7.96 14.92
CA LEU A 19 2.82 -8.10 13.48
C LEU A 19 1.63 -8.82 12.86
N ILE A 20 0.97 -8.16 11.91
CA ILE A 20 -0.20 -8.68 11.20
C ILE A 20 0.16 -8.88 9.74
N LYS A 21 0.02 -10.10 9.24
CA LYS A 21 0.19 -10.42 7.82
C LYS A 21 -1.16 -10.40 7.14
N HIS A 22 -1.27 -9.60 6.08
CA HIS A 22 -2.52 -9.43 5.36
C HIS A 22 -2.67 -10.41 4.21
N TRP A 23 -3.92 -10.75 3.91
CA TRP A 23 -4.29 -11.60 2.78
C TRP A 23 -5.70 -11.18 2.28
N PRO A 24 -5.96 -11.24 0.96
CA PRO A 24 -5.05 -11.63 -0.13
C PRO A 24 -4.06 -10.54 -0.50
N GLY A 25 -3.03 -10.93 -1.28
CA GLY A 25 -2.18 -9.99 -2.00
C GLY A 25 -2.87 -9.45 -3.26
N LYS A 26 -2.23 -8.48 -3.91
CA LYS A 26 -2.72 -7.88 -5.17
C LYS A 26 -1.63 -7.94 -6.24
N THR A 27 -1.91 -8.62 -7.36
CA THR A 27 -1.07 -8.53 -8.55
C THR A 27 -1.39 -7.25 -9.29
N ILE A 28 -0.37 -6.44 -9.57
CA ILE A 28 -0.51 -5.18 -10.29
C ILE A 28 -0.65 -5.48 -11.78
N THR A 29 -1.75 -5.03 -12.37
CA THR A 29 -2.02 -5.14 -13.80
C THR A 29 -1.62 -3.86 -14.53
N GLU A 30 -1.49 -3.96 -15.86
CA GLU A 30 -1.29 -2.79 -16.72
C GLU A 30 -2.42 -1.78 -16.55
N SER A 31 -3.66 -2.25 -16.46
CA SER A 31 -4.85 -1.41 -16.22
C SER A 31 -4.76 -0.62 -14.93
N ASP A 32 -4.28 -1.23 -13.85
CA ASP A 32 -4.11 -0.56 -12.56
C ASP A 32 -3.16 0.64 -12.68
N ASN A 33 -2.01 0.42 -13.29
CA ASN A 33 -1.00 1.46 -13.45
C ASN A 33 -1.47 2.57 -14.40
N ASN A 34 -2.08 2.22 -15.53
CA ASN A 34 -2.60 3.19 -16.49
C ASN A 34 -3.69 4.06 -15.88
N LEU A 35 -4.66 3.45 -15.19
CA LEU A 35 -5.73 4.19 -14.52
C LEU A 35 -5.17 5.13 -13.46
N PHE A 36 -4.21 4.68 -12.67
CA PHE A 36 -3.59 5.50 -11.63
C PHE A 36 -2.85 6.70 -12.23
N CYS A 37 -2.11 6.51 -13.32
CA CYS A 37 -1.47 7.62 -14.05
C CYS A 37 -2.50 8.65 -14.55
N LEU A 38 -3.61 8.19 -15.10
CA LEU A 38 -4.70 9.07 -15.59
C LEU A 38 -5.33 9.87 -14.44
N LEU A 39 -5.66 9.20 -13.35
CA LEU A 39 -6.29 9.84 -12.18
C LEU A 39 -5.38 10.86 -11.49
N THR A 40 -4.08 10.62 -11.48
CA THR A 40 -3.09 11.47 -10.80
C THR A 40 -2.40 12.46 -11.73
N MET A 41 -2.73 12.46 -13.01
CA MET A 41 -2.07 13.28 -14.03
C MET A 41 -0.55 13.03 -14.11
N ASN A 42 -0.11 11.82 -13.78
CA ASN A 42 1.29 11.43 -13.87
C ASN A 42 1.62 11.04 -15.31
N THR A 43 2.25 11.94 -16.03
CA THR A 43 2.59 11.79 -17.45
C THR A 43 4.05 11.38 -17.69
N HIS A 44 4.77 10.99 -16.63
CA HIS A 44 6.17 10.58 -16.81
C HIS A 44 6.26 9.33 -17.68
N PRO A 45 7.02 9.36 -18.80
CA PRO A 45 7.04 8.27 -19.77
C PRO A 45 7.55 6.95 -19.23
N VAL A 46 8.29 6.93 -18.12
CA VAL A 46 8.75 5.69 -17.48
C VAL A 46 7.58 4.81 -17.02
N HIS A 47 6.39 5.36 -16.86
CA HIS A 47 5.18 4.65 -16.42
C HIS A 47 4.24 4.26 -17.57
N SER A 48 4.46 4.77 -18.79
CA SER A 48 3.47 4.64 -19.87
C SER A 48 4.05 4.41 -21.28
N ASP A 49 5.32 4.73 -21.50
CA ASP A 49 5.96 4.65 -22.81
C ASP A 49 7.00 3.53 -22.82
N ILE A 50 6.65 2.40 -23.44
CA ILE A 50 7.53 1.23 -23.46
C ILE A 50 8.80 1.47 -24.31
N GLU A 51 8.71 2.25 -25.37
CA GLU A 51 9.87 2.59 -26.21
C GLU A 51 10.86 3.47 -25.43
N TYR A 52 10.34 4.45 -24.69
CA TYR A 52 11.16 5.20 -23.75
C TYR A 52 11.81 4.30 -22.71
N CYS A 53 11.05 3.40 -22.10
CA CYS A 53 11.55 2.48 -21.08
C CYS A 53 12.69 1.59 -21.57
N LYS A 54 12.71 1.18 -22.84
CA LYS A 54 13.81 0.40 -23.44
C LYS A 54 15.17 1.10 -23.35
N THR A 55 15.16 2.42 -23.27
CA THR A 55 16.38 3.24 -23.13
C THR A 55 16.80 3.43 -21.67
N GLN A 56 15.94 3.07 -20.71
CA GLN A 56 16.15 3.27 -19.30
C GLN A 56 16.74 2.02 -18.61
N LYS A 57 17.15 2.18 -17.36
CA LYS A 57 17.85 1.15 -16.57
C LYS A 57 17.11 -0.19 -16.53
N TYR A 58 15.80 -0.19 -16.32
CA TYR A 58 15.02 -1.42 -16.10
C TYR A 58 14.44 -2.01 -17.39
N LYS A 59 14.48 -1.29 -18.51
CA LYS A 59 14.04 -1.76 -19.83
C LYS A 59 12.56 -2.15 -19.93
N LYS A 60 11.73 -1.79 -18.96
CA LYS A 60 10.32 -2.08 -18.90
C LYS A 60 9.57 -1.01 -18.10
N ILE A 61 8.25 -0.98 -18.24
CA ILE A 61 7.41 0.00 -17.56
C ILE A 61 7.52 -0.18 -16.05
N LEU A 62 7.85 0.91 -15.37
CA LEU A 62 7.91 1.00 -13.92
C LEU A 62 6.53 1.37 -13.38
N VAL A 63 6.05 0.65 -12.37
CA VAL A 63 4.81 1.00 -11.66
C VAL A 63 5.02 2.26 -10.84
N VAL A 64 3.99 3.12 -10.81
CA VAL A 64 4.02 4.37 -10.01
C VAL A 64 4.18 4.04 -8.53
N GLY A 65 5.18 4.60 -7.88
CA GLY A 65 5.47 4.31 -6.47
C GLY A 65 4.32 4.63 -5.52
N THR A 66 3.60 5.71 -5.76
CA THR A 66 2.41 6.07 -4.96
C THR A 66 1.22 5.14 -5.18
N LEU A 67 1.14 4.44 -6.32
CA LEU A 67 0.19 3.34 -6.50
C LEU A 67 0.52 2.18 -5.53
N VAL A 68 1.78 1.81 -5.43
CA VAL A 68 2.22 0.75 -4.49
C VAL A 68 1.90 1.13 -3.06
N LEU A 69 2.15 2.39 -2.67
CA LEU A 69 1.77 2.91 -1.35
C LEU A 69 0.26 2.80 -1.13
N SER A 70 -0.54 3.27 -2.07
CA SER A 70 -2.02 3.25 -1.96
C SER A 70 -2.57 1.84 -1.87
N LEU A 71 -2.04 0.91 -2.67
CA LEU A 71 -2.39 -0.52 -2.60
C LEU A 71 -2.03 -1.12 -1.25
N SER A 72 -0.85 -0.80 -0.74
CA SER A 72 -0.39 -1.31 0.56
C SER A 72 -1.31 -0.85 1.68
N VAL A 73 -1.71 0.42 1.69
CA VAL A 73 -2.70 0.94 2.64
C VAL A 73 -4.04 0.25 2.45
N GLY A 74 -4.52 0.14 1.21
CA GLY A 74 -5.81 -0.48 0.90
C GLY A 74 -5.93 -1.94 1.35
N ILE A 75 -4.87 -2.73 1.18
CA ILE A 75 -4.82 -4.13 1.62
C ILE A 75 -5.01 -4.26 3.13
N THR A 76 -4.58 -3.28 3.91
CA THR A 76 -4.68 -3.32 5.38
C THR A 76 -6.06 -2.94 5.91
N VAL A 77 -6.92 -2.32 5.11
CA VAL A 77 -8.16 -1.69 5.59
C VAL A 77 -9.07 -2.65 6.32
N ALA A 78 -9.31 -3.83 5.75
CA ALA A 78 -10.24 -4.81 6.33
C ALA A 78 -9.78 -5.34 7.69
N ASP A 79 -8.47 -5.45 7.89
CA ASP A 79 -7.89 -6.00 9.12
C ASP A 79 -7.53 -4.92 10.14
N ILE A 80 -7.25 -3.70 9.70
CA ILE A 80 -6.69 -2.63 10.54
C ILE A 80 -7.65 -1.43 10.61
N SER A 81 -7.71 -0.65 9.53
CA SER A 81 -8.27 0.70 9.57
C SER A 81 -9.74 0.80 9.20
N GLY A 82 -10.44 -0.33 9.02
CA GLY A 82 -11.85 -0.33 8.61
C GLY A 82 -12.79 0.42 9.56
N LYS A 83 -12.40 0.59 10.83
CA LYS A 83 -13.13 1.37 11.84
C LYS A 83 -12.48 2.72 12.17
N ALA A 84 -11.36 3.04 11.52
CA ALA A 84 -10.69 4.33 11.72
C ALA A 84 -11.50 5.49 11.11
N ILE A 85 -11.46 6.63 11.77
CA ILE A 85 -12.15 7.85 11.30
C ILE A 85 -11.32 8.56 10.22
N ALA A 86 -10.01 8.64 10.39
CA ALA A 86 -9.12 9.35 9.47
C ALA A 86 -7.68 8.84 9.54
N ASN A 87 -6.98 8.96 8.42
CA ASN A 87 -5.53 8.89 8.37
C ASN A 87 -4.97 10.30 8.61
N LEU A 88 -4.10 10.44 9.57
CA LEU A 88 -3.61 11.75 10.00
C LEU A 88 -2.28 12.12 9.35
N GLU A 89 -1.38 11.15 9.15
CA GLU A 89 -0.01 11.44 8.77
C GLU A 89 0.69 10.22 8.16
N TYR A 90 1.56 10.47 7.19
CA TYR A 90 2.61 9.56 6.73
C TYR A 90 3.97 10.13 7.12
N LYS A 91 4.63 9.57 8.14
CA LYS A 91 5.92 10.09 8.63
C LYS A 91 7.07 9.79 7.69
N SER A 92 7.07 8.62 7.06
CA SER A 92 8.14 8.21 6.15
C SER A 92 7.61 7.15 5.18
N VAL A 93 7.95 7.33 3.92
CA VAL A 93 7.72 6.35 2.86
C VAL A 93 9.03 6.11 2.13
N LYS A 94 9.44 4.85 2.00
CA LYS A 94 10.65 4.47 1.28
C LYS A 94 10.31 3.42 0.24
N HIS A 95 10.72 3.67 -0.99
CA HIS A 95 10.67 2.69 -2.08
C HIS A 95 12.03 1.99 -2.16
N LEU A 96 12.11 0.77 -1.63
CA LEU A 96 13.37 0.03 -1.50
C LEU A 96 13.77 -0.69 -2.79
N ALA A 97 12.80 -0.97 -3.65
CA ALA A 97 13.03 -1.58 -4.97
C ALA A 97 11.96 -1.14 -5.97
N PRO A 98 12.25 -1.27 -7.27
CA PRO A 98 11.27 -1.02 -8.32
C PRO A 98 10.17 -2.08 -8.28
N THR A 99 8.96 -1.68 -8.66
CA THR A 99 7.82 -2.56 -8.86
C THR A 99 7.41 -2.52 -10.33
N PHE A 100 7.09 -3.67 -10.88
CA PHE A 100 6.73 -3.82 -12.29
C PHE A 100 5.34 -4.42 -12.44
N ILE A 101 4.74 -4.22 -13.61
CA ILE A 101 3.47 -4.87 -13.96
C ILE A 101 3.65 -6.38 -13.88
N GLY A 102 2.70 -7.06 -13.24
CA GLY A 102 2.76 -8.50 -12.96
C GLY A 102 3.33 -8.86 -11.59
N ASP A 103 3.93 -7.92 -10.88
CA ASP A 103 4.37 -8.15 -9.50
C ASP A 103 3.17 -8.25 -8.56
N THR A 104 3.26 -9.11 -7.57
CA THR A 104 2.21 -9.27 -6.56
C THR A 104 2.66 -8.63 -5.26
N ILE A 105 1.83 -7.74 -4.74
CA ILE A 105 2.07 -7.04 -3.48
C ILE A 105 1.42 -7.81 -2.34
N TYR A 106 2.21 -8.19 -1.36
CA TYR A 106 1.77 -8.67 -0.05
C TYR A 106 2.16 -7.64 1.00
N VAL A 107 1.37 -7.51 2.04
CA VAL A 107 1.60 -6.48 3.06
C VAL A 107 1.58 -7.10 4.44
N SER A 108 2.47 -6.62 5.31
CA SER A 108 2.41 -6.86 6.75
C SER A 108 2.37 -5.52 7.47
N THR A 109 1.62 -5.46 8.56
CA THR A 109 1.56 -4.29 9.44
C THR A 109 2.23 -4.62 10.77
N LYS A 110 3.10 -3.72 11.21
CA LYS A 110 3.60 -3.73 12.60
C LYS A 110 2.95 -2.57 13.36
N VAL A 111 2.34 -2.87 14.50
CA VAL A 111 1.86 -1.84 15.43
C VAL A 111 3.08 -1.26 16.14
N VAL A 112 3.43 -0.02 15.81
CA VAL A 112 4.64 0.64 16.33
C VAL A 112 4.35 1.28 17.68
N ASN A 113 3.21 1.97 17.80
CA ASN A 113 2.86 2.68 19.02
C ASN A 113 1.34 2.81 19.14
N VAL A 114 0.82 2.64 20.34
CA VAL A 114 -0.56 2.88 20.71
C VAL A 114 -0.58 4.14 21.58
N ILE A 115 -1.02 5.26 20.98
CA ILE A 115 -0.89 6.59 21.58
C ILE A 115 -2.21 6.97 22.26
N PHE A 116 -2.11 7.65 23.39
CA PHE A 116 -3.25 8.22 24.09
C PHE A 116 -4.13 9.07 23.13
N ASN A 117 -5.44 9.14 23.39
CA ASN A 117 -6.46 9.78 22.53
C ASN A 117 -6.78 9.05 21.22
N SER A 118 -6.75 7.72 21.24
CA SER A 118 -7.18 6.87 20.11
C SER A 118 -6.33 7.02 18.83
N VAL A 119 -5.06 7.39 18.96
CA VAL A 119 -4.11 7.44 17.84
C VAL A 119 -3.23 6.20 17.83
N ILE A 120 -3.16 5.55 16.67
CA ILE A 120 -2.32 4.38 16.41
C ILE A 120 -1.25 4.74 15.39
N SER A 121 -0.01 4.38 15.68
CA SER A 121 1.10 4.43 14.71
C SER A 121 1.42 3.03 14.22
N ILE A 122 1.40 2.84 12.91
CA ILE A 122 1.71 1.57 12.26
C ILE A 122 2.83 1.72 11.25
N GLY A 123 3.61 0.65 11.07
CA GLY A 123 4.56 0.51 9.98
C GLY A 123 4.06 -0.53 8.99
N LEU A 124 4.02 -0.20 7.71
CA LEU A 124 3.71 -1.15 6.64
C LEU A 124 5.01 -1.74 6.08
N ILE A 125 5.03 -3.03 5.90
CA ILE A 125 6.14 -3.79 5.33
C ILE A 125 5.62 -4.51 4.09
N VAL A 126 6.20 -4.20 2.94
CA VAL A 126 5.91 -4.85 1.67
C VAL A 126 7.16 -5.63 1.30
N PRO A 127 7.19 -6.95 1.49
CA PRO A 127 8.31 -7.77 1.04
C PRO A 127 8.38 -7.76 -0.49
N MET A 128 9.57 -7.70 -0.96
CA MET A 128 9.90 -7.69 -2.40
C MET A 128 10.33 -9.06 -2.86
#